data_b968497b6a170fa527971d5ea7a454b7
#
_entry.id   b968497b6a170fa527971d5ea7a454b7
#
_cell.length_a   1.000
_cell.length_b   1.000
_cell.length_c   1.000
_cell.angle_alpha   90.00
_cell.angle_beta   90.00
_cell.angle_gamma   90.00
#
_symmetry.space_group_name_H-M   'P 1'
#
loop_
_entity.id
_entity.type
_entity.pdbx_description
1 polymer ?
#
loop_
_entity_poly.entity_id
_entity_poly.type
_entity_poly.pdbx_seq_one_letter_code
_entity_poly.pdbx_strand_id
1 'polypeptide(L)'
;MHPHLLQTISLPLTVITIIIIAIPISLCEPDERYLSCSKSFECGNIQNITYPFWGVNRPQYCGYPGFHLDCSGDAPVIKISEVAYQVLEIKSSYASNTKNIMLYYGCPTIPSQFLPTLGLSYQFSCNISRTDMVGYYLTRNLSMSATGSFAANISSYLESCNHSVLIPAYESAVRSIESHPTAANLTNALHQGFWLQWTANDSLCNKCKFSGGQCGYNTDTSKFTCYCQDQPYATTCKKESYRWEYKLIKAVTLAM
;
A
#
# COMPACT_ATOMS: atom_id res chain seq x y z
N MET A 1 2.49 66.85 46.40
CA MET A 1 2.32 65.76 45.43
C MET A 1 2.38 64.45 46.21
N HIS A 2 1.28 63.69 46.26
CA HIS A 2 1.14 62.55 47.17
C HIS A 2 1.84 61.29 46.58
N PRO A 3 2.88 60.74 47.24
CA PRO A 3 3.55 59.53 46.78
C PRO A 3 2.71 58.25 46.89
N HIS A 4 1.60 58.31 47.63
CA HIS A 4 0.75 57.13 47.87
C HIS A 4 -0.11 56.68 46.65
N LEU A 5 -0.34 57.55 45.66
CA LEU A 5 -1.14 57.22 44.48
C LEU A 5 -0.41 56.36 43.47
N LEU A 6 0.93 56.47 43.40
CA LEU A 6 1.75 55.66 42.50
C LEU A 6 1.98 54.23 43.01
N GLN A 7 1.91 54.04 44.34
CA GLN A 7 2.11 52.70 44.96
C GLN A 7 0.85 51.82 44.87
N THR A 8 -0.34 52.41 44.81
CA THR A 8 -1.60 51.67 44.73
C THR A 8 -1.93 51.16 43.31
N ILE A 9 -1.33 51.75 42.26
CA ILE A 9 -1.51 51.32 40.87
C ILE A 9 -0.48 50.26 40.45
N SER A 10 0.71 50.28 41.02
CA SER A 10 1.78 49.33 40.65
C SER A 10 1.53 47.89 41.13
N LEU A 11 0.86 47.74 42.29
CA LEU A 11 0.58 46.42 42.86
C LEU A 11 -0.39 45.57 42.02
N PRO A 12 -1.53 46.10 41.56
CA PRO A 12 -2.45 45.36 40.67
C PRO A 12 -1.80 45.06 39.29
N LEU A 13 -0.96 45.97 38.76
CA LEU A 13 -0.29 45.77 37.48
C LEU A 13 0.73 44.64 37.55
N THR A 14 1.51 44.56 38.63
CA THR A 14 2.48 43.47 38.84
C THR A 14 1.81 42.14 39.07
N VAL A 15 0.68 42.08 39.77
CA VAL A 15 -0.10 40.84 39.95
C VAL A 15 -0.71 40.38 38.62
N ILE A 16 -1.20 41.28 37.79
CA ILE A 16 -1.73 40.96 36.46
C ILE A 16 -0.61 40.43 35.55
N THR A 17 0.56 41.05 35.56
CA THR A 17 1.70 40.56 34.75
C THR A 17 2.20 39.21 35.25
N ILE A 18 2.24 38.90 36.53
CA ILE A 18 2.61 37.60 37.08
C ILE A 18 1.56 36.56 36.71
N ILE A 19 0.26 36.88 36.73
CA ILE A 19 -0.82 35.96 36.30
C ILE A 19 -0.71 35.65 34.81
N ILE A 20 -0.39 36.63 33.96
CA ILE A 20 -0.23 36.38 32.49
C ILE A 20 1.00 35.52 32.22
N ILE A 21 2.10 35.69 32.98
CA ILE A 21 3.30 34.85 32.82
C ILE A 21 3.10 33.45 33.41
N ALA A 22 2.28 33.33 34.46
CA ALA A 22 2.00 32.05 35.11
C ALA A 22 0.88 31.21 34.44
N ILE A 23 0.16 31.77 33.47
CA ILE A 23 -0.73 30.95 32.63
C ILE A 23 0.18 30.08 31.78
N PRO A 24 0.30 28.77 32.05
CA PRO A 24 0.98 27.89 31.10
C PRO A 24 0.21 28.03 29.79
N ILE A 25 0.88 28.58 28.77
CA ILE A 25 0.41 28.42 27.40
C ILE A 25 0.51 26.92 27.17
N SER A 26 -0.56 26.20 27.47
CA SER A 26 -0.72 24.82 27.09
C SER A 26 -0.80 24.84 25.56
N LEU A 27 0.38 24.90 24.93
CA LEU A 27 0.53 24.56 23.53
C LEU A 27 0.07 23.12 23.47
N CYS A 28 -1.12 22.91 22.96
CA CYS A 28 -1.63 21.57 22.65
C CYS A 28 -0.66 21.01 21.62
N GLU A 29 0.33 20.26 22.10
CA GLU A 29 1.29 19.62 21.22
C GLU A 29 0.53 18.57 20.42
N PRO A 30 0.64 18.56 19.09
CA PRO A 30 -0.05 17.58 18.27
C PRO A 30 0.31 16.15 18.68
N ASP A 31 -0.66 15.24 18.64
CA ASP A 31 -0.43 13.80 18.91
C ASP A 31 0.76 13.30 18.09
N GLU A 32 1.71 12.63 18.73
CA GLU A 32 2.93 12.14 18.11
C GLU A 32 2.65 11.21 16.93
N ARG A 33 1.58 10.41 17.00
CA ARG A 33 1.16 9.51 15.93
C ARG A 33 0.63 10.26 14.74
N TYR A 34 -0.09 11.38 14.96
CA TYR A 34 -0.49 12.29 13.90
C TYR A 34 0.72 12.84 13.16
N LEU A 35 1.72 13.34 13.89
CA LEU A 35 2.95 13.86 13.30
C LEU A 35 3.75 12.79 12.56
N SER A 36 3.88 11.61 13.11
CA SER A 36 4.58 10.49 12.47
C SER A 36 3.89 10.02 11.20
N CYS A 37 2.54 9.92 11.22
CA CYS A 37 1.77 9.45 10.07
C CYS A 37 1.54 10.53 9.01
N SER A 38 1.80 11.80 9.30
CA SER A 38 1.76 12.89 8.32
C SER A 38 2.96 12.87 7.35
N LYS A 39 4.06 12.24 7.76
CA LYS A 39 5.29 12.17 6.96
C LYS A 39 5.17 11.06 5.91
N SER A 40 5.53 11.37 4.68
CA SER A 40 5.84 10.34 3.67
C SER A 40 7.23 9.76 3.91
N PHE A 41 7.52 8.62 3.28
CA PHE A 41 8.86 8.05 3.29
C PHE A 41 9.29 7.66 1.88
N GLU A 42 10.56 7.33 1.75
CA GLU A 42 11.18 6.88 0.50
C GLU A 42 11.67 5.45 0.68
N CYS A 43 11.60 4.65 -0.38
CA CYS A 43 12.01 3.27 -0.37
C CYS A 43 12.62 2.93 -1.73
N GLY A 44 13.93 2.75 -1.80
CA GLY A 44 14.66 2.59 -3.05
C GLY A 44 14.42 3.77 -3.98
N ASN A 45 13.94 3.48 -5.17
CA ASN A 45 13.63 4.49 -6.19
C ASN A 45 12.22 5.11 -6.10
N ILE A 46 11.41 4.69 -5.13
CA ILE A 46 10.04 5.17 -4.96
C ILE A 46 9.99 6.21 -3.84
N GLN A 47 9.45 7.39 -4.16
CA GLN A 47 9.34 8.52 -3.25
C GLN A 47 7.89 8.81 -2.87
N ASN A 48 7.70 9.62 -1.81
CA ASN A 48 6.39 10.09 -1.36
C ASN A 48 5.41 8.98 -0.98
N ILE A 49 5.92 7.88 -0.44
CA ILE A 49 5.11 6.73 -0.02
C ILE A 49 4.35 7.10 1.26
N THR A 50 3.06 6.85 1.26
CA THR A 50 2.14 7.12 2.39
C THR A 50 1.28 5.89 2.69
N TYR A 51 0.24 6.06 3.50
CA TYR A 51 -0.75 5.00 3.74
C TYR A 51 -1.28 4.41 2.41
N PRO A 52 -1.38 3.09 2.30
CA PRO A 52 -1.33 2.08 3.36
C PRO A 52 0.06 1.52 3.69
N PHE A 53 1.11 1.98 3.04
CA PHE A 53 2.47 1.46 3.21
C PHE A 53 3.15 1.99 4.47
N TRP A 54 4.04 1.16 5.02
CA TRP A 54 4.89 1.48 6.16
C TRP A 54 6.26 0.79 6.02
N GLY A 55 7.26 1.29 6.73
CA GLY A 55 8.65 0.80 6.68
C GLY A 55 9.63 1.92 6.99
N VAL A 56 10.91 1.62 7.06
CA VAL A 56 12.01 2.58 7.37
C VAL A 56 11.64 3.53 8.52
N ASN A 57 11.34 4.80 8.21
CA ASN A 57 11.03 5.86 9.18
C ASN A 57 9.52 6.05 9.41
N ARG A 58 8.68 5.23 8.79
CA ARG A 58 7.24 5.28 8.95
C ARG A 58 6.77 4.09 9.78
N PRO A 59 6.32 4.31 11.03
CA PRO A 59 5.93 3.25 11.94
C PRO A 59 4.78 2.39 11.44
N GLN A 60 4.69 1.15 11.92
CA GLN A 60 3.66 0.19 11.54
C GLN A 60 2.23 0.72 11.75
N TYR A 61 1.99 1.48 12.81
CA TYR A 61 0.68 2.06 13.08
C TYR A 61 0.26 3.14 12.06
N CYS A 62 1.18 3.65 11.24
CA CYS A 62 0.87 4.57 10.13
C CYS A 62 0.51 3.85 8.83
N GLY A 63 0.55 2.52 8.80
CA GLY A 63 0.24 1.70 7.63
C GLY A 63 -0.93 0.76 7.86
N TYR A 64 -1.05 -0.23 6.99
CA TYR A 64 -2.05 -1.28 7.09
C TYR A 64 -1.34 -2.64 7.16
N PRO A 65 -1.88 -3.65 7.87
CA PRO A 65 -1.26 -4.98 7.92
C PRO A 65 -1.02 -5.56 6.52
N GLY A 66 0.16 -6.15 6.32
CA GLY A 66 0.56 -6.71 5.03
C GLY A 66 1.16 -5.70 4.04
N PHE A 67 1.24 -4.39 4.38
CA PHE A 67 1.80 -3.36 3.52
C PHE A 67 3.19 -2.88 3.97
N HIS A 68 3.93 -3.74 4.65
CA HIS A 68 5.34 -3.48 4.95
C HIS A 68 6.18 -3.48 3.69
N LEU A 69 6.97 -2.43 3.49
CA LEU A 69 8.00 -2.37 2.46
C LEU A 69 9.37 -2.57 3.08
N ASP A 70 10.07 -3.59 2.61
CA ASP A 70 11.49 -3.77 2.88
C ASP A 70 12.29 -2.92 1.90
N CYS A 71 13.06 -2.00 2.44
CA CYS A 71 13.85 -1.01 1.70
C CYS A 71 15.35 -1.24 1.85
N SER A 72 15.78 -2.43 2.25
CA SER A 72 17.20 -2.76 2.45
C SER A 72 17.98 -2.89 1.13
N GLY A 73 17.31 -3.11 0.01
CA GLY A 73 17.89 -3.23 -1.32
C GLY A 73 17.66 -1.99 -2.20
N ASP A 74 18.08 -2.09 -3.47
CA ASP A 74 17.96 -1.01 -4.45
C ASP A 74 16.49 -0.70 -4.84
N ALA A 75 15.60 -1.66 -4.67
CA ALA A 75 14.18 -1.50 -4.94
C ALA A 75 13.33 -2.06 -3.77
N PRO A 76 12.16 -1.43 -3.52
CA PRO A 76 11.26 -1.88 -2.48
C PRO A 76 10.78 -3.31 -2.70
N VAL A 77 10.64 -4.07 -1.62
CA VAL A 77 10.09 -5.43 -1.65
C VAL A 77 8.88 -5.51 -0.73
N ILE A 78 7.79 -6.08 -1.23
CA ILE A 78 6.59 -6.40 -0.45
C ILE A 78 6.42 -7.92 -0.39
N LYS A 79 6.02 -8.45 0.77
CA LYS A 79 5.65 -9.87 0.91
C LYS A 79 4.14 -10.04 0.85
N ILE A 80 3.70 -10.95 -0.02
CA ILE A 80 2.29 -11.34 -0.16
C ILE A 80 2.23 -12.86 -0.12
N SER A 81 1.51 -13.42 0.86
CA SER A 81 1.43 -14.89 1.07
C SER A 81 2.79 -15.58 1.04
N GLU A 82 3.75 -15.05 1.80
CA GLU A 82 5.14 -15.52 1.93
C GLU A 82 6.01 -15.39 0.66
N VAL A 83 5.46 -14.89 -0.44
CA VAL A 83 6.23 -14.60 -1.67
C VAL A 83 6.67 -13.14 -1.67
N ALA A 84 7.94 -12.91 -1.95
CA ALA A 84 8.51 -11.58 -2.05
C ALA A 84 8.35 -11.04 -3.48
N TYR A 85 7.82 -9.83 -3.61
CA TYR A 85 7.64 -9.12 -4.87
C TYR A 85 8.38 -7.80 -4.84
N GLN A 86 9.15 -7.53 -5.87
CA GLN A 86 9.76 -6.22 -6.08
C GLN A 86 8.68 -5.23 -6.53
N VAL A 87 8.59 -4.09 -5.84
CA VAL A 87 7.65 -3.01 -6.20
C VAL A 87 8.33 -2.08 -7.20
N LEU A 88 7.80 -2.01 -8.40
CA LEU A 88 8.34 -1.16 -9.47
C LEU A 88 7.75 0.25 -9.40
N GLU A 89 6.48 0.37 -9.04
CA GLU A 89 5.75 1.63 -8.98
C GLU A 89 4.53 1.53 -8.08
N ILE A 90 4.16 2.65 -7.44
CA ILE A 90 2.93 2.80 -6.65
C ILE A 90 2.10 3.92 -7.26
N LYS A 91 0.88 3.60 -7.72
CA LYS A 91 -0.07 4.57 -8.29
C LYS A 91 -1.40 4.56 -7.57
N SER A 92 -2.02 5.71 -7.43
CA SER A 92 -3.35 5.87 -6.83
C SER A 92 -4.50 5.58 -7.80
N SER A 93 -4.24 5.58 -9.10
CA SER A 93 -5.22 5.29 -10.16
C SER A 93 -4.57 4.45 -11.24
N TYR A 94 -5.30 3.46 -11.73
CA TYR A 94 -4.81 2.56 -12.78
C TYR A 94 -5.97 2.10 -13.66
N ALA A 95 -5.62 1.82 -14.93
CA ALA A 95 -6.41 0.96 -15.80
C ALA A 95 -5.71 -0.42 -15.79
N SER A 96 -6.28 -1.36 -15.09
CA SER A 96 -5.69 -2.69 -14.95
C SER A 96 -6.02 -3.54 -16.17
N ASN A 97 -5.09 -3.63 -17.11
CA ASN A 97 -5.15 -4.66 -18.15
C ASN A 97 -4.13 -5.76 -17.79
N THR A 98 -4.50 -6.56 -16.81
CA THR A 98 -3.73 -7.74 -16.39
C THR A 98 -4.40 -9.00 -16.93
N LYS A 99 -3.62 -9.88 -17.54
CA LYS A 99 -4.00 -11.23 -17.94
C LYS A 99 -3.14 -12.26 -17.22
N ASN A 100 -3.65 -13.46 -17.12
CA ASN A 100 -2.93 -14.56 -16.48
C ASN A 100 -2.20 -15.40 -17.54
N ILE A 101 -0.96 -15.78 -17.18
CA ILE A 101 -0.17 -16.79 -17.86
C ILE A 101 -0.11 -18.01 -16.94
N MET A 102 -0.53 -19.16 -17.44
CA MET A 102 -0.37 -20.43 -16.72
C MET A 102 0.94 -21.08 -17.20
N LEU A 103 1.87 -21.31 -16.30
CA LEU A 103 3.10 -22.06 -16.55
C LEU A 103 2.94 -23.47 -16.02
N TYR A 104 3.39 -24.46 -16.82
CA TYR A 104 3.52 -25.86 -16.45
C TYR A 104 4.96 -26.27 -16.65
N TYR A 105 5.56 -26.95 -15.68
CA TYR A 105 6.96 -27.39 -15.76
C TYR A 105 7.19 -28.75 -15.12
N GLY A 106 8.31 -29.39 -15.50
CA GLY A 106 8.52 -30.79 -15.19
C GLY A 106 7.51 -31.69 -15.94
N CYS A 107 7.17 -31.31 -17.15
CA CYS A 107 6.26 -32.07 -18.00
C CYS A 107 6.97 -33.23 -18.69
N PRO A 108 6.29 -34.34 -18.97
CA PRO A 108 6.81 -35.39 -19.85
C PRO A 108 7.17 -34.84 -21.23
N THR A 109 8.17 -35.38 -21.88
CA THR A 109 8.57 -34.95 -23.23
C THR A 109 7.52 -35.38 -24.24
N ILE A 110 7.00 -34.41 -25.02
CA ILE A 110 6.13 -34.70 -26.17
C ILE A 110 6.97 -34.64 -27.44
N PRO A 111 6.86 -35.63 -28.35
CA PRO A 111 7.45 -35.50 -29.67
C PRO A 111 6.98 -34.23 -30.37
N SER A 112 7.91 -33.47 -30.95
CA SER A 112 7.66 -32.13 -31.53
C SER A 112 6.52 -32.09 -32.56
N GLN A 113 6.30 -33.20 -33.25
CA GLN A 113 5.22 -33.35 -34.26
C GLN A 113 3.80 -33.22 -33.67
N PHE A 114 3.63 -33.47 -32.36
CA PHE A 114 2.34 -33.36 -31.67
C PHE A 114 2.09 -32.01 -31.01
N LEU A 115 3.15 -31.19 -30.81
CA LEU A 115 3.04 -29.89 -30.16
C LEU A 115 2.04 -28.94 -30.86
N PRO A 116 2.08 -28.75 -32.20
CA PRO A 116 1.12 -27.90 -32.87
C PRO A 116 -0.31 -28.43 -32.79
N THR A 117 -0.45 -29.77 -32.88
CA THR A 117 -1.75 -30.44 -32.77
C THR A 117 -2.39 -30.26 -31.40
N LEU A 118 -1.58 -30.17 -30.35
CA LEU A 118 -2.04 -29.93 -28.99
C LEU A 118 -2.18 -28.43 -28.64
N GLY A 119 -1.94 -27.52 -29.58
CA GLY A 119 -1.97 -26.09 -29.32
C GLY A 119 -0.91 -25.63 -28.29
N LEU A 120 0.02 -26.50 -27.97
CA LEU A 120 1.15 -26.26 -27.05
C LEU A 120 2.37 -25.73 -27.83
N SER A 121 2.17 -24.68 -28.62
CA SER A 121 3.24 -24.07 -29.40
C SER A 121 4.31 -23.39 -28.55
N TYR A 122 4.13 -23.35 -27.24
CA TYR A 122 4.83 -22.47 -26.32
C TYR A 122 5.63 -23.27 -25.31
N GLN A 123 6.67 -23.91 -25.80
CA GLN A 123 7.63 -24.65 -24.97
C GLN A 123 8.73 -23.75 -24.44
N PHE A 124 9.14 -23.94 -23.21
CA PHE A 124 10.36 -23.37 -22.63
C PHE A 124 11.13 -24.43 -21.84
N SER A 125 12.38 -24.17 -21.57
CA SER A 125 13.19 -24.98 -20.66
C SER A 125 13.56 -24.15 -19.44
N CYS A 126 13.55 -24.78 -18.28
CA CYS A 126 14.01 -24.17 -17.04
C CYS A 126 14.88 -25.15 -16.26
N ASN A 127 15.86 -24.62 -15.55
CA ASN A 127 16.70 -25.39 -14.65
C ASN A 127 16.22 -25.20 -13.22
N ILE A 128 15.72 -26.28 -12.61
CA ILE A 128 15.25 -26.26 -11.22
C ILE A 128 16.10 -27.29 -10.46
N SER A 129 16.77 -26.83 -9.42
CA SER A 129 17.62 -27.68 -8.58
C SER A 129 18.67 -28.50 -9.38
N ARG A 130 19.25 -27.85 -10.40
CA ARG A 130 20.25 -28.46 -11.36
C ARG A 130 19.68 -29.52 -12.29
N THR A 131 18.36 -29.59 -12.42
CA THR A 131 17.68 -30.47 -13.37
C THR A 131 17.00 -29.62 -14.45
N ASP A 132 17.34 -29.89 -15.73
CA ASP A 132 16.69 -29.24 -16.84
C ASP A 132 15.30 -29.85 -17.02
N MET A 133 14.29 -28.98 -16.98
CA MET A 133 12.88 -29.37 -17.10
C MET A 133 12.27 -28.72 -18.33
N VAL A 134 11.45 -29.48 -19.01
CA VAL A 134 10.59 -28.97 -20.09
C VAL A 134 9.34 -28.36 -19.47
N GLY A 135 8.97 -27.19 -19.94
CA GLY A 135 7.78 -26.47 -19.53
C GLY A 135 6.96 -25.97 -20.72
N TYR A 136 5.70 -25.73 -20.47
CA TYR A 136 4.76 -25.14 -21.42
C TYR A 136 4.02 -24.00 -20.76
N TYR A 137 3.59 -23.01 -21.54
CA TYR A 137 2.78 -21.94 -21.02
C TYR A 137 1.52 -21.71 -21.86
N LEU A 138 0.47 -21.26 -21.21
CA LEU A 138 -0.82 -20.92 -21.81
C LEU A 138 -1.20 -19.50 -21.39
N THR A 139 -1.67 -18.72 -22.37
CA THR A 139 -2.16 -17.34 -22.15
C THR A 139 -3.69 -17.28 -22.10
N ARG A 140 -4.38 -18.39 -22.37
CA ARG A 140 -5.84 -18.52 -22.37
C ARG A 140 -6.28 -19.71 -21.54
N ASN A 141 -7.44 -19.60 -20.91
CA ASN A 141 -8.05 -20.75 -20.25
C ASN A 141 -8.46 -21.79 -21.30
N LEU A 142 -7.97 -23.00 -21.17
CA LEU A 142 -8.29 -24.13 -22.05
C LEU A 142 -9.82 -24.40 -22.19
N SER A 143 -10.58 -24.08 -21.13
CA SER A 143 -12.04 -24.27 -21.10
C SER A 143 -12.81 -23.38 -22.08
N MET A 144 -12.22 -22.31 -22.60
CA MET A 144 -12.90 -21.36 -23.50
C MET A 144 -12.58 -21.58 -24.99
N SER A 145 -11.54 -22.34 -25.33
CA SER A 145 -11.05 -22.42 -26.73
C SER A 145 -11.17 -23.78 -27.38
N ALA A 146 -11.43 -24.83 -26.61
CA ALA A 146 -11.45 -26.18 -27.14
C ALA A 146 -12.79 -26.89 -26.82
N THR A 147 -13.62 -27.07 -27.82
CA THR A 147 -14.80 -27.96 -27.75
C THR A 147 -14.41 -29.37 -28.20
N GLY A 148 -14.66 -30.39 -27.37
CA GLY A 148 -14.50 -31.78 -27.71
C GLY A 148 -13.33 -32.52 -27.08
N SER A 149 -13.06 -33.72 -27.56
CA SER A 149 -12.04 -34.66 -27.06
C SER A 149 -10.61 -34.11 -27.03
N PHE A 150 -10.35 -33.09 -27.82
CA PHE A 150 -9.05 -32.40 -27.93
C PHE A 150 -8.67 -31.63 -26.64
N ALA A 151 -9.62 -30.89 -26.04
CA ALA A 151 -9.39 -30.16 -24.77
C ALA A 151 -9.09 -31.12 -23.61
N ALA A 152 -9.78 -32.24 -23.58
CA ALA A 152 -9.59 -33.27 -22.56
C ALA A 152 -8.15 -33.86 -22.61
N ASN A 153 -7.64 -34.11 -23.80
CA ASN A 153 -6.29 -34.67 -23.96
C ASN A 153 -5.19 -33.69 -23.51
N ILE A 154 -5.34 -32.41 -23.81
CA ILE A 154 -4.39 -31.40 -23.38
C ILE A 154 -4.44 -31.23 -21.85
N SER A 155 -5.63 -31.17 -21.26
CA SER A 155 -5.78 -31.03 -19.80
C SER A 155 -5.14 -32.22 -19.09
N SER A 156 -5.42 -33.46 -19.52
CA SER A 156 -4.83 -34.67 -18.95
C SER A 156 -3.29 -34.68 -19.08
N TYR A 157 -2.78 -34.18 -20.21
CA TYR A 157 -1.34 -34.06 -20.37
C TYR A 157 -0.73 -33.03 -19.43
N LEU A 158 -1.28 -31.83 -19.34
CA LEU A 158 -0.79 -30.77 -18.46
C LEU A 158 -0.91 -31.11 -16.97
N GLU A 159 -1.92 -31.90 -16.60
CA GLU A 159 -2.06 -32.47 -15.25
C GLU A 159 -0.91 -33.46 -14.91
N SER A 160 -0.24 -34.02 -15.91
CA SER A 160 0.93 -34.89 -15.71
C SER A 160 2.22 -34.13 -15.47
N CYS A 161 2.24 -32.80 -15.59
CA CYS A 161 3.39 -31.98 -15.24
C CYS A 161 3.57 -31.92 -13.71
N ASN A 162 4.79 -31.87 -13.25
CA ASN A 162 5.10 -31.88 -11.82
C ASN A 162 4.57 -30.65 -11.09
N HIS A 163 4.53 -29.53 -11.79
CA HIS A 163 4.15 -28.24 -11.20
C HIS A 163 3.40 -27.37 -12.19
N SER A 164 2.50 -26.53 -11.63
CA SER A 164 1.86 -25.46 -12.37
C SER A 164 1.80 -24.19 -11.52
N VAL A 165 1.93 -23.03 -12.15
CA VAL A 165 1.84 -21.72 -11.48
C VAL A 165 1.09 -20.74 -12.37
N LEU A 166 0.15 -20.00 -11.77
CA LEU A 166 -0.56 -18.91 -12.40
C LEU A 166 0.17 -17.61 -12.13
N ILE A 167 0.62 -16.93 -13.17
CA ILE A 167 1.36 -15.66 -13.06
C ILE A 167 0.54 -14.57 -13.76
N PRO A 168 0.18 -13.49 -13.06
CA PRO A 168 -0.38 -12.32 -13.69
C PRO A 168 0.70 -11.58 -14.49
N ALA A 169 0.33 -11.02 -15.63
CA ALA A 169 1.20 -10.22 -16.47
C ALA A 169 0.41 -9.10 -17.15
N TYR A 170 1.10 -8.08 -17.66
CA TYR A 170 0.45 -7.04 -18.46
C TYR A 170 -0.18 -7.62 -19.73
N GLU A 171 -1.38 -7.17 -20.07
CA GLU A 171 -2.06 -7.61 -21.28
C GLU A 171 -1.23 -7.35 -22.54
N SER A 172 -0.50 -6.24 -22.61
CA SER A 172 0.39 -5.93 -23.72
C SER A 172 1.52 -6.96 -23.87
N ALA A 173 2.10 -7.39 -22.75
CA ALA A 173 3.12 -8.41 -22.72
C ALA A 173 2.56 -9.79 -23.14
N VAL A 174 1.36 -10.14 -22.66
CA VAL A 174 0.68 -11.38 -23.06
C VAL A 174 0.37 -11.38 -24.55
N ARG A 175 -0.11 -10.28 -25.12
CA ARG A 175 -0.34 -10.16 -26.57
C ARG A 175 0.96 -10.31 -27.38
N SER A 176 2.08 -9.78 -26.88
CA SER A 176 3.40 -9.97 -27.52
C SER A 176 3.81 -11.45 -27.56
N ILE A 177 3.58 -12.18 -26.48
CA ILE A 177 3.81 -13.62 -26.41
C ILE A 177 2.89 -14.37 -27.39
N GLU A 178 1.60 -14.00 -27.45
CA GLU A 178 0.62 -14.64 -28.35
C GLU A 178 0.97 -14.45 -29.84
N SER A 179 1.51 -13.30 -30.20
CA SER A 179 1.92 -13.01 -31.57
C SER A 179 3.27 -13.64 -31.95
N HIS A 180 4.21 -13.72 -31.01
CA HIS A 180 5.55 -14.27 -31.22
C HIS A 180 5.95 -15.15 -30.02
N PRO A 181 5.55 -16.42 -30.01
CA PRO A 181 5.74 -17.33 -28.89
C PRO A 181 7.18 -17.82 -28.80
N THR A 182 7.99 -17.13 -28.03
CA THR A 182 9.38 -17.51 -27.75
C THR A 182 9.66 -17.47 -26.26
N ALA A 183 10.66 -18.23 -25.80
CA ALA A 183 11.11 -18.20 -24.41
C ALA A 183 11.61 -16.79 -24.01
N ALA A 184 12.22 -16.07 -24.95
CA ALA A 184 12.69 -14.70 -24.71
C ALA A 184 11.51 -13.73 -24.45
N ASN A 185 10.43 -13.83 -25.22
CA ASN A 185 9.23 -13.00 -25.02
C ASN A 185 8.49 -13.38 -23.72
N LEU A 186 8.46 -14.66 -23.35
CA LEU A 186 7.96 -15.08 -22.05
C LEU A 186 8.77 -14.45 -20.91
N THR A 187 10.10 -14.60 -20.96
CA THR A 187 11.01 -14.01 -19.96
C THR A 187 10.81 -12.50 -19.86
N ASN A 188 10.74 -11.81 -21.00
CA ASN A 188 10.51 -10.35 -21.01
C ASN A 188 9.15 -9.96 -20.40
N ALA A 189 8.10 -10.72 -20.70
CA ALA A 189 6.78 -10.47 -20.10
C ALA A 189 6.76 -10.66 -18.58
N LEU A 190 7.46 -11.67 -18.09
CA LEU A 190 7.60 -11.90 -16.64
C LEU A 190 8.41 -10.79 -15.95
N HIS A 191 9.46 -10.29 -16.61
CA HIS A 191 10.26 -9.17 -16.11
C HIS A 191 9.52 -7.84 -16.09
N GLN A 192 8.53 -7.63 -16.96
CA GLN A 192 7.70 -6.42 -16.91
C GLN A 192 6.79 -6.37 -15.67
N GLY A 193 6.54 -7.50 -15.04
CA GLY A 193 5.70 -7.60 -13.85
C GLY A 193 4.20 -7.50 -14.15
N PHE A 194 3.44 -7.06 -13.17
CA PHE A 194 1.97 -6.98 -13.23
C PHE A 194 1.45 -5.94 -12.24
N TRP A 195 0.19 -5.52 -12.44
CA TRP A 195 -0.50 -4.66 -11.50
C TRP A 195 -1.17 -5.46 -10.40
N LEU A 196 -0.98 -5.01 -9.17
CA LEU A 196 -1.75 -5.46 -8.02
C LEU A 196 -2.71 -4.36 -7.57
N GLN A 197 -3.96 -4.72 -7.43
CA GLN A 197 -4.95 -3.88 -6.78
C GLN A 197 -5.08 -4.31 -5.32
N TRP A 198 -5.14 -3.34 -4.42
CA TRP A 198 -5.30 -3.59 -3.00
C TRP A 198 -6.50 -2.83 -2.43
N THR A 199 -6.94 -3.26 -1.26
CA THR A 199 -7.91 -2.55 -0.42
C THR A 199 -7.35 -2.42 0.99
N ALA A 200 -7.33 -1.22 1.52
CA ALA A 200 -6.77 -0.91 2.83
C ALA A 200 -7.66 0.09 3.59
N ASN A 201 -8.98 -0.17 3.63
CA ASN A 201 -9.97 0.74 4.21
C ASN A 201 -9.97 2.14 3.55
N ASP A 202 -9.81 2.22 2.24
CA ASP A 202 -9.66 3.47 1.49
C ASP A 202 -10.80 4.46 1.74
N SER A 203 -12.04 3.99 1.87
CA SER A 203 -13.20 4.84 2.17
C SER A 203 -13.09 5.50 3.55
N LEU A 204 -12.57 4.79 4.56
CA LEU A 204 -12.33 5.34 5.90
C LEU A 204 -11.15 6.30 5.87
N CYS A 205 -10.07 5.95 5.17
CA CYS A 205 -8.92 6.81 5.01
C CYS A 205 -9.27 8.14 4.32
N ASN A 206 -10.08 8.10 3.27
CA ASN A 206 -10.55 9.31 2.61
C ASN A 206 -11.36 10.21 3.58
N LYS A 207 -12.30 9.65 4.34
CA LYS A 207 -13.06 10.41 5.37
C LYS A 207 -12.14 11.02 6.42
N CYS A 208 -11.14 10.26 6.89
CA CYS A 208 -10.13 10.73 7.83
C CYS A 208 -9.34 11.92 7.27
N LYS A 209 -8.79 11.79 6.05
CA LYS A 209 -8.05 12.88 5.39
C LYS A 209 -8.92 14.12 5.17
N PHE A 210 -10.16 13.97 4.73
CA PHE A 210 -11.10 15.10 4.57
C PHE A 210 -11.40 15.83 5.87
N SER A 211 -11.25 15.16 7.02
CA SER A 211 -11.41 15.78 8.34
C SER A 211 -10.11 16.35 8.92
N GLY A 212 -9.00 16.32 8.15
CA GLY A 212 -7.71 16.82 8.57
C GLY A 212 -6.84 15.78 9.34
N GLY A 213 -7.24 14.51 9.36
CA GLY A 213 -6.53 13.44 10.04
C GLY A 213 -5.53 12.70 9.15
N GLN A 214 -4.77 11.82 9.78
CA GLN A 214 -3.82 10.90 9.15
C GLN A 214 -4.28 9.46 9.31
N CYS A 215 -4.28 8.71 8.19
CA CYS A 215 -4.71 7.32 8.19
C CYS A 215 -3.68 6.43 8.86
N GLY A 216 -4.17 5.43 9.59
CA GLY A 216 -3.34 4.42 10.18
C GLY A 216 -4.14 3.21 10.68
N TYR A 217 -3.47 2.40 11.49
CA TYR A 217 -4.01 1.14 12.00
C TYR A 217 -3.59 0.94 13.45
N ASN A 218 -4.55 0.66 14.31
CA ASN A 218 -4.27 0.31 15.68
C ASN A 218 -4.01 -1.20 15.78
N THR A 219 -2.79 -1.59 16.10
CA THR A 219 -2.36 -2.99 16.19
C THR A 219 -3.03 -3.73 17.35
N ASP A 220 -3.32 -3.03 18.46
CA ASP A 220 -3.89 -3.64 19.67
C ASP A 220 -5.36 -4.02 19.46
N THR A 221 -6.10 -3.15 18.77
CA THR A 221 -7.52 -3.39 18.50
C THR A 221 -7.78 -4.01 17.13
N SER A 222 -6.74 -4.14 16.29
CA SER A 222 -6.82 -4.64 14.92
C SER A 222 -7.82 -3.86 14.05
N LYS A 223 -7.84 -2.51 14.18
CA LYS A 223 -8.79 -1.65 13.48
C LYS A 223 -8.12 -0.45 12.82
N PHE A 224 -8.74 -0.01 11.72
CA PHE A 224 -8.40 1.30 11.14
C PHE A 224 -8.52 2.40 12.21
N THR A 225 -7.62 3.37 12.17
CA THR A 225 -7.60 4.51 13.09
C THR A 225 -7.26 5.78 12.32
N CYS A 226 -8.00 6.83 12.60
CA CYS A 226 -7.73 8.17 12.12
C CYS A 226 -6.96 8.92 13.21
N TYR A 227 -5.67 9.18 13.00
CA TYR A 227 -4.85 9.98 13.90
C TYR A 227 -5.09 11.45 13.63
N CYS A 228 -5.56 12.17 14.65
CA CYS A 228 -5.86 13.59 14.60
C CYS A 228 -4.91 14.38 15.50
N GLN A 229 -4.88 15.68 15.37
CA GLN A 229 -3.96 16.51 16.15
C GLN A 229 -4.17 16.41 17.67
N ASP A 230 -5.41 16.22 18.10
CA ASP A 230 -5.78 16.11 19.50
C ASP A 230 -5.65 14.68 20.05
N GLN A 231 -6.19 13.69 19.33
CA GLN A 231 -6.19 12.27 19.71
C GLN A 231 -6.67 11.38 18.55
N PRO A 232 -6.46 10.06 18.62
CA PRO A 232 -6.98 9.13 17.63
C PRO A 232 -8.50 8.96 17.69
N TYR A 233 -9.12 8.82 16.51
CA TYR A 233 -10.54 8.51 16.34
C TYR A 233 -10.74 7.31 15.42
N ALA A 234 -11.92 6.70 15.47
CA ALA A 234 -12.23 5.53 14.66
C ALA A 234 -12.34 5.85 13.16
N THR A 235 -12.79 7.06 12.77
CA THR A 235 -13.08 7.38 11.36
C THR A 235 -12.65 8.77 10.93
N THR A 236 -13.00 9.81 11.71
CA THR A 236 -12.79 11.22 11.36
C THR A 236 -12.39 12.04 12.57
N CYS A 237 -11.64 13.09 12.35
CA CYS A 237 -11.31 14.06 13.38
C CYS A 237 -12.57 14.86 13.77
N LYS A 238 -12.70 15.15 15.05
CA LYS A 238 -13.74 16.06 15.51
C LYS A 238 -13.37 17.48 15.08
N LYS A 239 -14.30 18.20 14.51
CA LYS A 239 -14.13 19.65 14.38
C LYS A 239 -14.17 20.23 15.78
N GLU A 240 -13.10 20.88 16.21
CA GLU A 240 -13.15 21.72 17.40
C GLU A 240 -14.23 22.78 17.13
N SER A 241 -15.36 22.70 17.84
CA SER A 241 -16.28 23.83 17.88
C SER A 241 -15.57 24.92 18.67
N TYR A 242 -15.34 26.06 18.07
CA TYR A 242 -14.82 27.30 18.67
C TYR A 242 -15.69 27.77 19.86
N ARG A 243 -15.70 26.98 20.93
CA ARG A 243 -16.49 27.30 22.13
C ARG A 243 -15.65 28.04 23.19
N TRP A 244 -14.35 28.19 22.94
CA TRP A 244 -13.44 28.76 23.91
C TRP A 244 -13.34 30.30 23.86
N GLU A 245 -13.48 30.91 22.70
CA GLU A 245 -13.41 32.38 22.58
C GLU A 245 -14.55 33.11 23.29
N TYR A 246 -15.76 32.54 23.32
CA TYR A 246 -16.90 33.15 23.99
C TYR A 246 -16.79 33.14 25.54
N LYS A 247 -16.09 32.25 26.14
CA LYS A 247 -15.91 32.20 27.61
C LYS A 247 -14.85 33.17 28.09
N LEU A 248 -13.80 33.42 27.33
CA LEU A 248 -12.74 34.38 27.66
C LEU A 248 -13.22 35.83 27.52
N ILE A 249 -14.00 36.15 26.50
CA ILE A 249 -14.54 37.49 26.28
C ILE A 249 -15.55 37.86 27.38
N LYS A 250 -16.36 36.93 27.89
CA LYS A 250 -17.28 37.20 29.02
C LYS A 250 -16.58 37.40 30.35
N ALA A 251 -15.41 36.84 30.57
CA ALA A 251 -14.63 37.00 31.81
C ALA A 251 -13.92 38.36 31.87
N VAL A 252 -13.52 38.92 30.74
CA VAL A 252 -12.84 40.23 30.67
C VAL A 252 -13.84 41.40 30.85
N THR A 253 -15.08 41.28 30.43
CA THR A 253 -16.14 42.32 30.55
C THR A 253 -16.73 42.42 31.95
N LEU A 254 -16.50 41.46 32.85
CA LEU A 254 -16.98 41.50 34.24
C LEU A 254 -15.94 42.06 35.24
N ALA A 255 -14.75 42.40 34.78
CA ALA A 255 -13.62 42.91 35.60
C ALA A 255 -13.35 44.42 35.41
N MET A 256 -14.22 45.14 34.66
CA MET A 256 -14.24 46.58 34.54
C MET A 256 -15.46 47.15 35.31
#